data_e9dd4466f9ca1232b09958bd19043571
#
_entry.id   e9dd4466f9ca1232b09958bd19043571
#
_cell.length_a   1.000
_cell.length_b   1.000
_cell.length_c   1.000
_cell.angle_alpha   90.00
_cell.angle_beta   90.00
_cell.angle_gamma   90.00
#
_symmetry.space_group_name_H-M   'P 1'
#
loop_
_entity.id
_entity.type
_entity.pdbx_description
1 polymer ?
#
loop_
_entity_poly.entity_id
_entity_poly.type
_entity_poly.pdbx_seq_one_letter_code
_entity_poly.pdbx_strand_id
1 'polypeptide(L)'
;MHNNLIYLTDGRGKVDASKLSDSEWVRLTNENRDSVRRRLVKCAWCWDEDRVTHWMKTYSRGGRVISHQPGESADHPYQALESDEHKAYCDRVERVGTVEGFQAQRESRADDGRTRSDVLLVGARSLSYEMQHSPFKAGYGAKERTRRSLAAKRDAVAWHTDSAIIAEDARVAMLRSNQARLPQIENPRYEIRILGGYRKVLVWDCTSREGHRCPLGRYTGCGDTHVDSQPSAITLDDFIRQAPAGLVLPVWPLDRLGFWTTARDYQIWVDHFGEGSRSVAGGAGRRRQSEQRADGHSRRTAAKDYVPVVPRQRDSRSQGVSDVPDGLIDLERSAMEEQAKLSGLTGEAYTAQWKVWRMAAEVFHAALTDYVAHVDVSMSRYEVEQAVKRAARHPQSTN
;
A
#
# COMPACT_ATOMS: atom_id res chain seq x y z
N MET A 1 -13.31 -22.09 6.38
CA MET A 1 -13.97 -22.69 5.21
C MET A 1 -15.45 -22.36 5.00
N HIS A 2 -16.14 -21.37 5.58
CA HIS A 2 -17.61 -21.29 5.46
C HIS A 2 -18.17 -19.88 5.22
N ASN A 3 -17.39 -18.96 4.68
CA ASN A 3 -17.82 -17.56 4.65
C ASN A 3 -18.72 -17.16 3.47
N ASN A 4 -18.99 -18.08 2.54
CA ASN A 4 -19.92 -17.87 1.41
C ASN A 4 -21.31 -18.48 1.68
N LEU A 5 -21.51 -19.09 2.85
CA LEU A 5 -22.78 -19.67 3.22
C LEU A 5 -23.73 -18.61 3.73
N ILE A 6 -24.84 -18.47 3.06
CA ILE A 6 -25.95 -17.59 3.42
C ILE A 6 -27.19 -18.44 3.70
N TYR A 7 -28.10 -17.90 4.47
CA TYR A 7 -29.40 -18.51 4.73
C TYR A 7 -30.50 -17.67 4.10
N LEU A 8 -31.29 -18.26 3.22
CA LEU A 8 -32.42 -17.60 2.56
C LEU A 8 -33.71 -17.91 3.31
N THR A 9 -34.46 -16.86 3.68
CA THR A 9 -35.65 -16.98 4.53
C THR A 9 -36.92 -17.34 3.76
N ASP A 10 -36.83 -17.42 2.44
CA ASP A 10 -37.94 -17.75 1.53
C ASP A 10 -38.15 -19.26 1.29
N GLY A 11 -37.50 -20.11 2.09
CA GLY A 11 -37.61 -21.55 1.97
C GLY A 11 -36.48 -22.23 1.17
N ARG A 12 -35.62 -21.47 0.47
CA ARG A 12 -34.43 -22.04 -0.21
C ARG A 12 -33.37 -22.53 0.77
N GLY A 13 -33.42 -22.11 2.02
CA GLY A 13 -32.53 -22.58 3.08
C GLY A 13 -31.09 -22.08 2.95
N LYS A 14 -30.13 -22.96 3.29
CA LYS A 14 -28.70 -22.64 3.29
C LYS A 14 -28.12 -22.77 1.89
N VAL A 15 -27.50 -21.71 1.40
CA VAL A 15 -26.97 -21.62 0.02
C VAL A 15 -25.50 -21.18 0.09
N ASP A 16 -24.64 -21.81 -0.71
CA ASP A 16 -23.29 -21.35 -0.95
C ASP A 16 -23.29 -20.33 -2.10
N ALA A 17 -23.13 -19.07 -1.76
CA ALA A 17 -23.18 -17.97 -2.73
C ALA A 17 -22.03 -18.01 -3.75
N SER A 18 -20.93 -18.74 -3.48
CA SER A 18 -19.83 -18.92 -4.43
C SER A 18 -20.21 -19.84 -5.59
N LYS A 19 -21.18 -20.73 -5.37
CA LYS A 19 -21.65 -21.70 -6.37
C LYS A 19 -22.80 -21.20 -7.23
N LEU A 20 -23.34 -20.02 -6.93
CA LEU A 20 -24.38 -19.42 -7.76
C LEU A 20 -23.80 -19.05 -9.14
N SER A 21 -24.56 -19.25 -10.20
CA SER A 21 -24.28 -18.63 -11.50
C SER A 21 -24.41 -17.11 -11.43
N ASP A 22 -23.90 -16.38 -12.41
CA ASP A 22 -24.02 -14.92 -12.46
C ASP A 22 -25.47 -14.46 -12.52
N SER A 23 -26.30 -15.16 -13.27
CA SER A 23 -27.74 -14.89 -13.36
C SER A 23 -28.46 -15.11 -12.02
N GLU A 24 -28.12 -16.18 -11.31
CA GLU A 24 -28.67 -16.46 -9.97
C GLU A 24 -28.22 -15.42 -8.95
N TRP A 25 -26.94 -15.00 -9.03
CA TRP A 25 -26.41 -13.94 -8.16
C TRP A 25 -27.11 -12.60 -8.38
N VAL A 26 -27.30 -12.20 -9.65
CA VAL A 26 -28.01 -10.96 -9.99
C VAL A 26 -29.46 -11.04 -9.48
N ARG A 27 -30.15 -12.17 -9.73
CA ARG A 27 -31.51 -12.38 -9.23
C ARG A 27 -31.59 -12.27 -7.71
N LEU A 28 -30.73 -13.00 -6.97
CA LEU A 28 -30.67 -12.97 -5.52
C LEU A 28 -30.42 -11.54 -4.99
N THR A 29 -29.50 -10.82 -5.63
CA THR A 29 -29.17 -9.43 -5.24
C THR A 29 -30.36 -8.51 -5.39
N ASN A 30 -31.13 -8.63 -6.48
CA ASN A 30 -32.33 -7.84 -6.71
C ASN A 30 -33.43 -8.24 -5.73
N GLU A 31 -33.71 -9.53 -5.57
CA GLU A 31 -34.68 -10.03 -4.59
C GLU A 31 -34.37 -9.57 -3.17
N ASN A 32 -33.10 -9.63 -2.75
CA ASN A 32 -32.71 -9.18 -1.42
C ASN A 32 -32.83 -7.67 -1.24
N ARG A 33 -32.51 -6.87 -2.28
CA ARG A 33 -32.68 -5.41 -2.26
C ARG A 33 -34.14 -5.01 -2.15
N ASP A 34 -35.01 -5.74 -2.88
CA ASP A 34 -36.42 -5.41 -3.01
C ASP A 34 -37.28 -6.05 -1.91
N SER A 35 -36.70 -6.97 -1.12
CA SER A 35 -37.35 -7.59 0.02
C SER A 35 -37.71 -6.58 1.12
N VAL A 36 -38.82 -6.82 1.82
CA VAL A 36 -39.26 -5.97 2.94
C VAL A 36 -38.14 -5.87 3.99
N ARG A 37 -37.62 -4.65 4.20
CA ARG A 37 -36.52 -4.36 5.11
C ARG A 37 -35.24 -5.15 4.81
N ARG A 38 -35.05 -5.63 3.55
CA ARG A 38 -33.88 -6.44 3.15
C ARG A 38 -33.66 -7.69 4.04
N ARG A 39 -34.72 -8.37 4.38
CA ARG A 39 -34.70 -9.54 5.28
C ARG A 39 -34.81 -10.88 4.54
N LEU A 40 -34.27 -10.96 3.32
CA LEU A 40 -34.20 -12.22 2.58
C LEU A 40 -32.96 -13.04 2.95
N VAL A 41 -31.81 -12.38 3.08
CA VAL A 41 -30.50 -13.03 3.30
C VAL A 41 -30.05 -12.79 4.73
N LYS A 42 -29.82 -13.85 5.49
CA LYS A 42 -29.17 -13.79 6.81
C LYS A 42 -27.83 -14.51 6.82
N CYS A 43 -26.96 -14.13 7.73
CA CYS A 43 -25.66 -14.75 7.92
C CYS A 43 -25.82 -16.19 8.40
N ALA A 44 -25.35 -17.17 7.62
CA ALA A 44 -25.43 -18.57 8.04
C ALA A 44 -24.51 -18.86 9.23
N TRP A 45 -23.35 -18.21 9.32
CA TRP A 45 -22.45 -18.36 10.46
C TRP A 45 -23.11 -17.91 11.78
N CYS A 46 -23.59 -16.67 11.86
CA CYS A 46 -24.24 -16.15 13.06
C CYS A 46 -25.44 -16.99 13.47
N TRP A 47 -26.16 -17.53 12.48
CA TRP A 47 -27.31 -18.40 12.74
C TRP A 47 -26.92 -19.79 13.25
N ASP A 48 -25.84 -20.38 12.68
CA ASP A 48 -25.41 -21.73 13.04
C ASP A 48 -24.70 -21.77 14.40
N GLU A 49 -23.80 -20.79 14.66
CA GLU A 49 -22.98 -20.75 15.87
C GLU A 49 -23.71 -20.10 17.04
N ASP A 50 -24.25 -18.91 16.84
CA ASP A 50 -24.78 -18.09 17.94
C ASP A 50 -26.31 -18.08 18.02
N ARG A 51 -27.01 -18.66 17.04
CA ARG A 51 -28.47 -18.57 16.86
C ARG A 51 -28.98 -17.13 16.76
N VAL A 52 -28.11 -16.20 16.38
CA VAL A 52 -28.41 -14.79 16.20
C VAL A 52 -28.71 -14.51 14.74
N THR A 53 -29.78 -13.76 14.47
CA THR A 53 -30.11 -13.32 13.10
C THR A 53 -29.44 -12.02 12.80
N HIS A 54 -28.42 -12.06 11.96
CA HIS A 54 -27.81 -10.87 11.32
C HIS A 54 -28.17 -10.84 9.84
N TRP A 55 -28.82 -9.77 9.43
CA TRP A 55 -29.25 -9.58 8.04
C TRP A 55 -28.11 -9.12 7.18
N MET A 56 -28.09 -9.59 5.94
CA MET A 56 -27.02 -9.33 4.99
C MET A 56 -27.51 -8.55 3.79
N LYS A 57 -26.66 -7.67 3.27
CA LYS A 57 -26.81 -7.06 1.95
C LYS A 57 -25.91 -7.78 0.95
N THR A 58 -26.42 -7.92 -0.26
CA THR A 58 -25.73 -8.51 -1.41
C THR A 58 -25.59 -7.46 -2.49
N TYR A 59 -24.42 -7.35 -3.14
CA TYR A 59 -24.18 -6.42 -4.24
C TYR A 59 -22.93 -6.83 -5.02
N SER A 60 -22.78 -6.28 -6.23
CA SER A 60 -21.58 -6.47 -7.05
C SER A 60 -20.72 -5.21 -7.06
N ARG A 61 -19.43 -5.34 -6.73
CA ARG A 61 -18.46 -4.25 -6.77
C ARG A 61 -17.07 -4.83 -7.10
N GLY A 62 -16.80 -5.02 -8.39
CA GLY A 62 -15.59 -5.72 -8.84
C GLY A 62 -15.58 -7.21 -8.48
N GLY A 63 -16.76 -7.78 -8.12
CA GLY A 63 -16.97 -9.14 -7.67
C GLY A 63 -18.25 -9.22 -6.84
N ARG A 64 -18.61 -10.43 -6.41
CA ARG A 64 -19.77 -10.67 -5.54
C ARG A 64 -19.44 -10.29 -4.10
N VAL A 65 -20.27 -9.47 -3.48
CA VAL A 65 -20.08 -9.01 -2.10
C VAL A 65 -21.30 -9.32 -1.26
N ILE A 66 -21.07 -9.93 -0.11
CA ILE A 66 -22.08 -10.16 0.95
C ILE A 66 -21.57 -9.50 2.21
N SER A 67 -22.37 -8.68 2.89
CA SER A 67 -21.98 -8.04 4.15
C SER A 67 -23.17 -7.91 5.09
N HIS A 68 -22.92 -7.88 6.40
CA HIS A 68 -23.95 -7.51 7.35
C HIS A 68 -24.53 -6.12 7.02
N GLN A 69 -25.79 -5.93 7.32
CA GLN A 69 -26.42 -4.62 7.13
C GLN A 69 -25.83 -3.61 8.12
N PRO A 70 -25.83 -2.30 7.82
CA PRO A 70 -25.41 -1.28 8.76
C PRO A 70 -26.16 -1.39 10.09
N GLY A 71 -25.43 -1.34 11.19
CA GLY A 71 -26.00 -1.48 12.55
C GLY A 71 -26.12 -2.93 13.05
N GLU A 72 -25.88 -3.93 12.19
CA GLU A 72 -25.77 -5.33 12.60
C GLU A 72 -24.28 -5.68 12.75
N SER A 73 -23.77 -5.60 13.98
CA SER A 73 -22.41 -6.03 14.31
C SER A 73 -22.40 -7.52 14.59
N ALA A 74 -21.45 -8.24 13.99
CA ALA A 74 -21.14 -9.60 14.39
C ALA A 74 -19.64 -9.71 14.61
N ASP A 75 -19.23 -10.41 15.65
CA ASP A 75 -17.82 -10.55 16.03
C ASP A 75 -17.04 -11.47 15.08
N HIS A 76 -17.73 -12.16 14.17
CA HIS A 76 -17.01 -12.94 13.15
C HIS A 76 -16.59 -12.08 11.95
N PRO A 77 -15.42 -12.34 11.40
CA PRO A 77 -14.93 -11.56 10.27
C PRO A 77 -15.79 -11.81 9.03
N TYR A 78 -16.31 -10.71 8.50
CA TYR A 78 -16.90 -10.72 7.18
C TYR A 78 -15.80 -10.94 6.13
N GLN A 79 -15.98 -11.94 5.29
CA GLN A 79 -15.10 -12.18 4.14
C GLN A 79 -15.82 -11.78 2.85
N ALA A 80 -15.27 -10.78 2.14
CA ALA A 80 -15.65 -10.56 0.76
C ALA A 80 -15.41 -11.84 -0.03
N LEU A 81 -16.29 -12.18 -0.98
CA LEU A 81 -16.06 -13.30 -1.89
C LEU A 81 -14.74 -13.02 -2.63
N GLU A 82 -13.77 -13.89 -2.41
CA GLU A 82 -12.51 -13.85 -3.14
C GLU A 82 -12.77 -14.19 -4.60
N SER A 83 -12.16 -13.47 -5.53
CA SER A 83 -12.22 -13.82 -6.94
C SER A 83 -11.50 -15.15 -7.19
N ASP A 84 -11.84 -15.82 -8.28
CA ASP A 84 -11.19 -17.08 -8.61
C ASP A 84 -9.69 -16.87 -8.90
N GLU A 85 -9.31 -15.71 -9.44
CA GLU A 85 -7.90 -15.34 -9.60
C GLU A 85 -7.19 -15.18 -8.25
N HIS A 86 -7.83 -14.55 -7.25
CA HIS A 86 -7.26 -14.43 -5.89
C HIS A 86 -6.99 -15.82 -5.29
N LYS A 87 -7.99 -16.72 -5.38
CA LYS A 87 -7.84 -18.09 -4.89
C LYS A 87 -6.71 -18.81 -5.63
N ALA A 88 -6.66 -18.69 -6.96
CA ALA A 88 -5.63 -19.35 -7.78
C ALA A 88 -4.21 -18.85 -7.44
N TYR A 89 -4.02 -17.56 -7.21
CA TYR A 89 -2.73 -17.04 -6.71
C TYR A 89 -2.36 -17.64 -5.36
N CYS A 90 -3.29 -17.65 -4.42
CA CYS A 90 -3.06 -18.24 -3.11
C CYS A 90 -2.80 -19.74 -3.17
N ASP A 91 -3.54 -20.51 -4.01
CA ASP A 91 -3.32 -21.94 -4.23
C ASP A 91 -1.94 -22.21 -4.86
N ARG A 92 -1.49 -21.33 -5.78
CA ARG A 92 -0.15 -21.41 -6.35
C ARG A 92 0.92 -21.18 -5.29
N VAL A 93 0.76 -20.16 -4.46
CA VAL A 93 1.71 -19.84 -3.38
C VAL A 93 1.81 -20.97 -2.36
N GLU A 94 0.68 -21.51 -1.93
CA GLU A 94 0.61 -22.66 -1.03
C GLU A 94 1.30 -23.90 -1.64
N ARG A 95 0.98 -24.22 -2.90
CA ARG A 95 1.59 -25.34 -3.62
C ARG A 95 3.09 -25.21 -3.74
N VAL A 96 3.60 -24.02 -4.18
CA VAL A 96 5.04 -23.79 -4.33
C VAL A 96 5.72 -23.90 -2.97
N GLY A 97 5.18 -23.28 -1.93
CA GLY A 97 5.75 -23.34 -0.57
C GLY A 97 5.79 -24.77 -0.03
N THR A 98 4.73 -25.55 -0.25
CA THR A 98 4.66 -26.94 0.20
C THR A 98 5.68 -27.83 -0.53
N VAL A 99 5.87 -27.64 -1.84
CA VAL A 99 6.87 -28.38 -2.64
C VAL A 99 8.29 -28.09 -2.15
N GLU A 100 8.57 -26.87 -1.71
CA GLU A 100 9.86 -26.48 -1.11
C GLU A 100 10.04 -26.94 0.35
N GLY A 101 9.04 -27.63 0.93
CA GLY A 101 9.08 -28.16 2.29
C GLY A 101 8.72 -27.14 3.37
N PHE A 102 8.18 -25.98 3.04
CA PHE A 102 7.66 -25.02 4.02
C PHE A 102 6.29 -25.48 4.54
N GLN A 103 6.02 -25.15 5.81
CA GLN A 103 4.66 -25.27 6.32
C GLN A 103 3.82 -24.16 5.70
N ALA A 104 2.76 -24.54 4.97
CA ALA A 104 1.87 -23.60 4.31
C ALA A 104 0.47 -23.69 4.94
N GLN A 105 -0.13 -22.55 5.28
CA GLN A 105 -1.45 -22.46 5.89
C GLN A 105 -2.25 -21.34 5.24
N ARG A 106 -3.41 -21.68 4.68
CA ARG A 106 -4.39 -20.73 4.14
C ARG A 106 -5.14 -20.04 5.27
N GLU A 107 -5.50 -18.77 5.03
CA GLU A 107 -6.37 -18.03 5.94
C GLU A 107 -5.86 -18.00 7.39
N SER A 108 -4.51 -17.99 7.54
CA SER A 108 -3.86 -18.12 8.85
C SER A 108 -4.08 -16.88 9.70
N ARG A 109 -4.77 -17.05 10.81
CA ARG A 109 -4.94 -15.99 11.81
C ARG A 109 -3.74 -15.94 12.73
N ALA A 110 -3.36 -14.73 13.12
CA ALA A 110 -2.40 -14.52 14.20
C ALA A 110 -3.06 -14.80 15.56
N ASP A 111 -2.24 -15.07 16.58
CA ASP A 111 -2.72 -15.39 17.93
C ASP A 111 -3.59 -14.30 18.55
N ASP A 112 -3.39 -13.04 18.16
CA ASP A 112 -4.19 -11.89 18.60
C ASP A 112 -5.57 -11.78 17.90
N GLY A 113 -5.85 -12.67 16.93
CA GLY A 113 -7.08 -12.70 16.14
C GLY A 113 -7.30 -11.51 15.21
N ARG A 114 -6.43 -10.50 15.24
CA ARG A 114 -6.63 -9.20 14.55
C ARG A 114 -6.05 -9.16 13.14
N THR A 115 -5.13 -10.05 12.83
CA THR A 115 -4.51 -10.17 11.50
C THR A 115 -4.72 -11.56 10.94
N ARG A 116 -4.97 -11.63 9.64
CA ARG A 116 -5.14 -12.87 8.90
C ARG A 116 -4.33 -12.75 7.62
N SER A 117 -3.50 -13.75 7.35
CA SER A 117 -2.77 -13.88 6.09
C SER A 117 -3.56 -14.70 5.10
N ASP A 118 -3.57 -14.32 3.83
CA ASP A 118 -4.16 -15.15 2.78
C ASP A 118 -3.44 -16.50 2.70
N VAL A 119 -2.09 -16.47 2.74
CA VAL A 119 -1.26 -17.66 2.94
C VAL A 119 -0.13 -17.32 3.91
N LEU A 120 0.06 -18.16 4.93
CA LEU A 120 1.23 -18.13 5.78
C LEU A 120 2.18 -19.24 5.36
N LEU A 121 3.42 -18.88 5.09
CA LEU A 121 4.53 -19.82 4.85
C LEU A 121 5.51 -19.73 6.00
N VAL A 122 5.87 -20.88 6.57
CA VAL A 122 6.85 -20.98 7.66
C VAL A 122 8.02 -21.85 7.23
N GLY A 123 9.16 -21.22 7.04
CA GLY A 123 10.46 -21.82 6.77
C GLY A 123 11.47 -21.38 7.79
N ALA A 124 12.66 -20.97 7.38
CA ALA A 124 13.63 -20.30 8.25
C ALA A 124 13.07 -18.96 8.78
N ARG A 125 12.13 -18.38 8.04
CA ARG A 125 11.36 -17.18 8.40
C ARG A 125 9.87 -17.40 8.11
N SER A 126 9.00 -16.73 8.86
CA SER A 126 7.58 -16.72 8.59
C SER A 126 7.24 -15.60 7.60
N LEU A 127 6.58 -15.95 6.50
CA LEU A 127 6.13 -15.04 5.47
C LEU A 127 4.60 -15.01 5.41
N SER A 128 4.00 -13.87 5.74
CA SER A 128 2.61 -13.60 5.47
C SER A 128 2.46 -13.13 4.02
N TYR A 129 1.80 -13.90 3.18
CA TYR A 129 1.49 -13.51 1.81
C TYR A 129 0.07 -12.96 1.73
N GLU A 130 -0.08 -11.83 1.04
CA GLU A 130 -1.31 -11.07 0.90
C GLU A 130 -1.53 -10.71 -0.58
N MET A 131 -2.56 -11.22 -1.21
CA MET A 131 -2.94 -10.85 -2.58
C MET A 131 -3.92 -9.69 -2.60
N GLN A 132 -3.60 -8.62 -3.33
CA GLN A 132 -4.39 -7.40 -3.35
C GLN A 132 -4.85 -7.04 -4.76
N HIS A 133 -6.13 -7.22 -5.05
CA HIS A 133 -6.76 -6.85 -6.32
C HIS A 133 -7.53 -5.52 -6.27
N SER A 134 -7.85 -5.01 -5.09
CA SER A 134 -8.64 -3.80 -4.91
C SER A 134 -7.84 -2.72 -4.19
N PRO A 135 -8.08 -1.44 -4.47
CA PRO A 135 -7.45 -0.35 -3.74
C PRO A 135 -7.69 -0.46 -2.24
N PHE A 136 -6.68 -0.09 -1.44
CA PHE A 136 -6.81 -0.07 0.01
C PHE A 136 -7.84 0.96 0.46
N LYS A 137 -8.63 0.62 1.47
CA LYS A 137 -9.52 1.60 2.11
C LYS A 137 -8.69 2.63 2.87
N ALA A 138 -9.11 3.89 2.83
CA ALA A 138 -8.49 4.95 3.61
C ALA A 138 -8.45 4.59 5.10
N GLY A 139 -7.28 4.76 5.74
CA GLY A 139 -7.06 4.46 7.15
C GLY A 139 -6.71 3.00 7.48
N TYR A 140 -6.91 2.05 6.56
CA TYR A 140 -6.55 0.62 6.73
C TYR A 140 -5.62 0.14 5.61
N GLY A 141 -4.63 0.96 5.28
CA GLY A 141 -3.70 0.66 4.20
C GLY A 141 -2.74 -0.49 4.52
N ALA A 142 -2.04 -0.95 3.49
CA ALA A 142 -1.04 -2.01 3.58
C ALA A 142 -0.01 -1.78 4.71
N LYS A 143 0.40 -0.53 4.93
CA LYS A 143 1.37 -0.17 5.98
C LYS A 143 0.90 -0.55 7.38
N GLU A 144 -0.35 -0.24 7.74
CA GLU A 144 -0.89 -0.56 9.07
C GLU A 144 -1.12 -2.07 9.22
N ARG A 145 -1.61 -2.75 8.17
CA ARG A 145 -1.76 -4.21 8.19
C ARG A 145 -0.40 -4.90 8.33
N THR A 146 0.63 -4.43 7.59
CA THR A 146 2.01 -4.92 7.74
C THR A 146 2.51 -4.73 9.17
N ARG A 147 2.34 -3.53 9.75
CA ARG A 147 2.76 -3.26 11.13
C ARG A 147 2.12 -4.23 12.13
N ARG A 148 0.82 -4.51 11.98
CA ARG A 148 0.09 -5.47 12.84
C ARG A 148 0.60 -6.89 12.67
N SER A 149 0.81 -7.34 11.43
CA SER A 149 1.36 -8.68 11.15
C SER A 149 2.74 -8.86 11.78
N LEU A 150 3.63 -7.87 11.64
CA LEU A 150 4.96 -7.90 12.27
C LEU A 150 4.87 -7.90 13.82
N ALA A 151 3.94 -7.13 14.39
CA ALA A 151 3.69 -7.14 15.83
C ALA A 151 3.14 -8.50 16.33
N ALA A 152 2.42 -9.22 15.47
CA ALA A 152 1.95 -10.57 15.71
C ALA A 152 2.99 -11.66 15.37
N LYS A 153 4.28 -11.32 15.44
CA LYS A 153 5.43 -12.21 15.26
C LYS A 153 5.56 -12.86 13.87
N ARG A 154 5.02 -12.21 12.82
CA ARG A 154 5.38 -12.55 11.44
C ARG A 154 6.69 -11.86 11.09
N ASP A 155 7.65 -12.57 10.48
CA ASP A 155 8.95 -11.98 10.13
C ASP A 155 8.88 -11.04 8.93
N ALA A 156 7.97 -11.31 8.01
CA ALA A 156 7.77 -10.49 6.83
C ALA A 156 6.33 -10.59 6.30
N VAL A 157 5.91 -9.54 5.56
CA VAL A 157 4.63 -9.51 4.84
C VAL A 157 4.89 -9.21 3.37
N ALA A 158 4.56 -10.15 2.50
CA ALA A 158 4.65 -10.01 1.06
C ALA A 158 3.29 -9.60 0.50
N TRP A 159 3.14 -8.34 0.17
CA TRP A 159 2.03 -7.83 -0.61
C TRP A 159 2.27 -8.10 -2.08
N HIS A 160 1.29 -8.67 -2.76
CA HIS A 160 1.33 -8.95 -4.18
C HIS A 160 0.11 -8.34 -4.88
N THR A 161 0.33 -7.76 -6.06
CA THR A 161 -0.73 -7.26 -6.94
C THR A 161 -0.31 -7.36 -8.40
N ASP A 162 -1.26 -7.47 -9.29
CA ASP A 162 -1.07 -7.33 -10.73
C ASP A 162 -1.45 -5.94 -11.26
N SER A 163 -1.84 -5.02 -10.36
CA SER A 163 -2.23 -3.64 -10.66
C SER A 163 -1.12 -2.65 -10.35
N ALA A 164 -0.72 -1.84 -11.34
CA ALA A 164 0.27 -0.78 -11.17
C ALA A 164 -0.21 0.29 -10.17
N ILE A 165 -1.49 0.67 -10.23
CA ILE A 165 -2.08 1.73 -9.38
C ILE A 165 -2.01 1.31 -7.91
N ILE A 166 -2.39 0.06 -7.59
CA ILE A 166 -2.37 -0.44 -6.22
C ILE A 166 -0.94 -0.51 -5.68
N ALA A 167 0.03 -0.92 -6.52
CA ALA A 167 1.42 -1.00 -6.11
C ALA A 167 2.02 0.36 -5.75
N GLU A 168 1.66 1.42 -6.45
CA GLU A 168 2.13 2.79 -6.19
C GLU A 168 1.53 3.37 -4.91
N ASP A 169 0.25 3.08 -4.63
CA ASP A 169 -0.45 3.63 -3.47
C ASP A 169 -0.15 2.92 -2.14
N ALA A 170 0.37 1.71 -2.19
CA ALA A 170 0.49 0.86 -1.00
C ALA A 170 1.51 1.35 0.04
N ARG A 171 2.56 2.05 -0.38
CA ARG A 171 3.68 2.53 0.47
C ARG A 171 4.32 1.43 1.33
N VAL A 172 4.35 0.21 0.81
CA VAL A 172 4.98 -0.98 1.40
C VAL A 172 5.87 -1.67 0.37
N ALA A 173 6.63 -2.68 0.77
CA ALA A 173 7.38 -3.54 -0.15
C ALA A 173 6.41 -4.44 -0.92
N MET A 174 5.75 -3.89 -1.93
CA MET A 174 4.75 -4.59 -2.73
C MET A 174 5.33 -5.15 -4.02
N LEU A 175 5.13 -6.43 -4.23
CA LEU A 175 5.42 -7.11 -5.49
C LEU A 175 4.34 -6.80 -6.51
N ARG A 176 4.73 -6.32 -7.68
CA ARG A 176 3.83 -6.15 -8.82
C ARG A 176 4.17 -7.15 -9.91
N SER A 177 3.24 -8.03 -10.25
CA SER A 177 3.42 -8.98 -11.35
C SER A 177 2.84 -8.48 -12.67
N ASN A 178 3.13 -9.23 -13.75
CA ASN A 178 2.34 -9.14 -14.96
C ASN A 178 0.92 -9.64 -14.70
N GLN A 179 -0.05 -9.08 -15.41
CA GLN A 179 -1.41 -9.61 -15.41
C GLN A 179 -1.43 -11.03 -16.00
N ALA A 180 -2.06 -11.92 -15.30
CA ALA A 180 -2.27 -13.30 -15.75
C ALA A 180 -3.76 -13.67 -15.62
N ARG A 181 -4.28 -14.42 -16.61
CA ARG A 181 -5.64 -14.95 -16.58
C ARG A 181 -5.68 -16.21 -15.71
N LEU A 182 -6.84 -16.56 -15.18
CA LEU A 182 -7.04 -17.73 -14.33
C LEU A 182 -6.32 -19.00 -14.82
N PRO A 183 -6.46 -19.46 -16.09
CA PRO A 183 -5.74 -20.64 -16.57
C PRO A 183 -4.21 -20.51 -16.57
N GLN A 184 -3.70 -19.28 -16.67
CA GLN A 184 -2.26 -19.01 -16.60
C GLN A 184 -1.76 -19.05 -15.15
N ILE A 185 -2.55 -18.56 -14.20
CA ILE A 185 -2.20 -18.60 -12.76
C ILE A 185 -2.17 -20.06 -12.28
N GLU A 186 -3.16 -20.86 -12.71
CA GLU A 186 -3.26 -22.29 -12.37
C GLU A 186 -2.16 -23.14 -13.00
N ASN A 187 -1.63 -22.73 -14.16
CA ASN A 187 -0.59 -23.47 -14.88
C ASN A 187 0.77 -23.32 -14.17
N PRO A 188 1.34 -24.39 -13.59
CA PRO A 188 2.62 -24.34 -12.90
C PRO A 188 3.81 -24.02 -13.83
N ARG A 189 3.65 -24.22 -15.16
CA ARG A 189 4.70 -23.91 -16.15
C ARG A 189 4.65 -22.45 -16.64
N TYR A 190 3.58 -21.71 -16.32
CA TYR A 190 3.47 -20.31 -16.70
C TYR A 190 4.25 -19.44 -15.72
N GLU A 191 5.19 -18.65 -16.24
CA GLU A 191 5.99 -17.73 -15.42
C GLU A 191 5.22 -16.47 -15.07
N ILE A 192 4.86 -16.32 -13.80
CA ILE A 192 4.37 -15.05 -13.26
C ILE A 192 5.58 -14.20 -12.90
N ARG A 193 5.89 -13.21 -13.75
CA ARG A 193 7.06 -12.35 -13.60
C ARG A 193 6.77 -11.17 -12.70
N ILE A 194 7.63 -10.92 -11.74
CA ILE A 194 7.57 -9.71 -10.90
C ILE A 194 8.18 -8.56 -11.69
N LEU A 195 7.35 -7.57 -12.00
CA LEU A 195 7.70 -6.37 -12.78
C LEU A 195 8.04 -5.15 -11.91
N GLY A 196 7.79 -5.24 -10.61
CA GLY A 196 8.08 -4.16 -9.65
C GLY A 196 8.13 -4.69 -8.22
N GLY A 197 8.78 -3.92 -7.35
CA GLY A 197 8.91 -4.28 -5.94
C GLY A 197 10.08 -5.21 -5.62
N TYR A 198 10.76 -5.79 -6.61
CA TYR A 198 12.00 -6.54 -6.43
C TYR A 198 13.16 -5.77 -7.07
N ARG A 199 14.25 -5.57 -6.31
CA ARG A 199 15.37 -4.71 -6.71
C ARG A 199 16.70 -5.36 -6.30
N LYS A 200 17.76 -5.04 -7.03
CA LYS A 200 19.15 -5.30 -6.61
C LYS A 200 19.78 -4.01 -6.10
N VAL A 201 20.67 -4.13 -5.15
CA VAL A 201 21.45 -3.02 -4.62
C VAL A 201 22.68 -2.81 -5.47
N LEU A 202 22.98 -1.55 -5.77
CA LEU A 202 24.16 -1.10 -6.48
C LEU A 202 25.07 -0.36 -5.51
N VAL A 203 26.35 -0.64 -5.60
CA VAL A 203 27.38 0.08 -4.87
C VAL A 203 28.41 0.59 -5.89
N TRP A 204 28.74 1.88 -5.79
CA TRP A 204 29.77 2.45 -6.68
C TRP A 204 30.55 3.57 -5.98
N ASP A 205 31.79 3.71 -6.34
CA ASP A 205 32.61 4.85 -5.92
C ASP A 205 32.37 6.01 -6.87
N CYS A 206 31.97 7.14 -6.32
CA CYS A 206 31.52 8.29 -7.09
C CYS A 206 32.71 9.06 -7.69
N THR A 207 33.24 8.51 -8.76
CA THR A 207 34.33 9.11 -9.56
C THR A 207 33.79 9.56 -10.92
N SER A 208 34.47 10.50 -11.58
CA SER A 208 34.09 10.98 -12.90
C SER A 208 34.15 9.88 -14.00
N ARG A 209 34.66 8.68 -13.69
CA ARG A 209 34.89 7.59 -14.62
C ARG A 209 33.80 6.54 -14.70
N GLU A 210 32.91 6.44 -13.69
CA GLU A 210 31.99 5.28 -13.55
C GLU A 210 30.61 5.47 -14.19
N GLY A 211 30.33 6.56 -14.87
CA GLY A 211 29.07 6.75 -15.61
C GLY A 211 27.80 6.86 -14.75
N HIS A 212 27.90 6.68 -13.43
CA HIS A 212 26.79 6.88 -12.49
C HIS A 212 26.72 8.35 -12.08
N ARG A 213 25.51 8.92 -12.11
CA ARG A 213 25.30 10.29 -11.63
C ARG A 213 25.50 10.35 -10.12
N CYS A 214 26.28 11.32 -9.66
CA CYS A 214 26.40 11.61 -8.25
C CYS A 214 25.03 12.02 -7.66
N PRO A 215 24.50 11.34 -6.64
CA PRO A 215 23.24 11.71 -5.98
C PRO A 215 23.27 13.12 -5.39
N LEU A 216 24.48 13.67 -5.09
CA LEU A 216 24.68 15.03 -4.63
C LEU A 216 24.78 16.07 -5.75
N GLY A 217 24.53 15.68 -7.02
CA GLY A 217 24.54 16.55 -8.18
C GLY A 217 25.93 17.01 -8.65
N ARG A 218 27.03 16.41 -8.16
CA ARG A 218 28.40 16.81 -8.53
C ARG A 218 28.80 16.18 -9.86
N TYR A 219 29.20 16.98 -10.84
CA TYR A 219 29.61 16.52 -12.18
C TYR A 219 30.90 15.70 -12.18
N THR A 220 31.83 15.99 -11.28
CA THR A 220 33.14 15.32 -11.19
C THR A 220 33.14 14.16 -10.20
N GLY A 221 31.96 13.79 -9.67
CA GLY A 221 31.85 12.88 -8.54
C GLY A 221 32.17 13.57 -7.21
N CYS A 222 31.86 12.92 -6.09
CA CYS A 222 32.14 13.41 -4.74
C CYS A 222 33.32 12.69 -4.07
N GLY A 223 33.78 11.59 -4.65
CA GLY A 223 34.78 10.72 -4.05
C GLY A 223 34.24 9.71 -3.03
N ASP A 224 32.96 9.80 -2.68
CA ASP A 224 32.33 8.91 -1.70
C ASP A 224 31.77 7.65 -2.38
N THR A 225 31.61 6.58 -1.60
CA THR A 225 30.86 5.39 -2.01
C THR A 225 29.38 5.65 -1.88
N HIS A 226 28.61 5.41 -2.94
CA HIS A 226 27.15 5.50 -2.95
C HIS A 226 26.50 4.13 -3.04
N VAL A 227 25.31 4.04 -2.44
CA VAL A 227 24.45 2.88 -2.52
C VAL A 227 23.07 3.30 -3.02
N ASP A 228 22.55 2.61 -4.01
CA ASP A 228 21.18 2.78 -4.51
C ASP A 228 20.63 1.42 -4.93
N SER A 229 19.41 1.39 -5.39
CA SER A 229 18.74 0.17 -5.85
C SER A 229 18.16 0.35 -7.25
N GLN A 230 18.23 -0.68 -8.07
CA GLN A 230 17.61 -0.71 -9.40
C GLN A 230 16.66 -1.91 -9.55
N PRO A 231 15.65 -1.82 -10.42
CA PRO A 231 14.76 -2.95 -10.70
C PRO A 231 15.55 -4.21 -11.07
N SER A 232 15.11 -5.35 -10.58
CA SER A 232 15.66 -6.65 -10.90
C SER A 232 14.55 -7.64 -11.19
N ALA A 233 14.86 -8.75 -11.84
CA ALA A 233 13.91 -9.75 -12.26
C ALA A 233 13.87 -10.92 -11.26
N ILE A 234 12.65 -11.38 -10.93
CA ILE A 234 12.36 -12.62 -10.22
C ILE A 234 10.97 -13.11 -10.65
N THR A 235 10.73 -14.40 -10.65
CA THR A 235 9.38 -14.93 -10.78
C THR A 235 8.67 -14.98 -9.42
N LEU A 236 7.33 -15.04 -9.41
CA LEU A 236 6.58 -15.22 -8.17
C LEU A 236 6.99 -16.52 -7.47
N ASP A 237 7.14 -17.60 -8.24
CA ASP A 237 7.51 -18.91 -7.67
C ASP A 237 8.91 -18.87 -7.06
N ASP A 238 9.89 -18.22 -7.70
CA ASP A 238 11.23 -18.07 -7.13
C ASP A 238 11.24 -17.18 -5.89
N PHE A 239 10.41 -16.14 -5.88
CA PHE A 239 10.22 -15.33 -4.69
C PHE A 239 9.68 -16.17 -3.52
N ILE A 240 8.66 -17.01 -3.78
CA ILE A 240 8.07 -17.88 -2.75
C ILE A 240 9.07 -18.94 -2.24
N ARG A 241 9.97 -19.42 -3.11
CA ARG A 241 11.06 -20.33 -2.68
C ARG A 241 12.09 -19.64 -1.80
N GLN A 242 12.38 -18.38 -2.08
CA GLN A 242 13.50 -17.67 -1.46
C GLN A 242 13.12 -16.88 -0.21
N ALA A 243 11.94 -16.27 -0.14
CA ALA A 243 11.59 -15.40 0.96
C ALA A 243 11.39 -16.14 2.30
N PRO A 244 10.66 -17.28 2.38
CA PRO A 244 10.58 -18.06 3.61
C PRO A 244 11.91 -18.74 4.00
N ALA A 245 12.80 -18.98 3.01
CA ALA A 245 14.16 -19.47 3.27
C ALA A 245 15.08 -18.37 3.83
N GLY A 246 14.65 -17.10 3.88
CA GLY A 246 15.45 -15.98 4.33
C GLY A 246 16.48 -15.46 3.31
N LEU A 247 16.40 -15.94 2.06
CA LEU A 247 17.29 -15.53 0.96
C LEU A 247 16.86 -14.22 0.30
N VAL A 248 15.60 -13.82 0.47
CA VAL A 248 15.03 -12.55 -0.02
C VAL A 248 14.36 -11.85 1.16
N LEU A 249 14.67 -10.58 1.36
CA LEU A 249 14.28 -9.78 2.52
C LEU A 249 13.67 -8.45 2.10
N PRO A 250 12.71 -7.90 2.87
CA PRO A 250 12.14 -6.59 2.60
C PRO A 250 13.03 -5.47 3.14
N VAL A 251 13.22 -4.44 2.35
CA VAL A 251 13.89 -3.18 2.71
C VAL A 251 12.86 -2.07 2.83
N TRP A 252 12.99 -1.24 3.86
CA TRP A 252 12.08 -0.12 4.15
C TRP A 252 12.85 1.20 4.17
N PRO A 253 13.12 1.81 2.99
CA PRO A 253 13.77 3.11 2.92
C PRO A 253 12.89 4.19 3.56
N LEU A 254 13.51 5.21 4.14
CA LEU A 254 12.78 6.32 4.76
C LEU A 254 12.12 7.25 3.72
N ASP A 255 12.70 7.34 2.54
CA ASP A 255 12.42 8.33 1.50
C ASP A 255 11.69 7.78 0.27
N ARG A 256 11.53 6.46 0.17
CA ARG A 256 10.91 5.81 -1.00
C ARG A 256 10.06 4.60 -0.60
N LEU A 257 9.43 3.99 -1.60
CA LEU A 257 8.67 2.75 -1.41
C LEU A 257 9.60 1.61 -0.95
N GLY A 258 9.08 0.76 -0.07
CA GLY A 258 9.74 -0.48 0.29
C GLY A 258 9.91 -1.41 -0.91
N PHE A 259 10.94 -2.25 -0.87
CA PHE A 259 11.24 -3.22 -1.91
C PHE A 259 11.82 -4.50 -1.31
N TRP A 260 11.79 -5.57 -2.11
CA TRP A 260 12.40 -6.85 -1.79
C TRP A 260 13.75 -6.97 -2.50
N THR A 261 14.72 -7.59 -1.83
CA THR A 261 16.05 -7.81 -2.39
C THR A 261 16.68 -9.08 -1.82
N THR A 262 17.81 -9.53 -2.38
CA THR A 262 18.54 -10.67 -1.83
C THR A 262 19.06 -10.38 -0.41
N ALA A 263 19.28 -11.42 0.40
CA ALA A 263 19.85 -11.25 1.74
C ALA A 263 21.22 -10.57 1.70
N ARG A 264 22.03 -10.83 0.66
CA ARG A 264 23.32 -10.14 0.43
C ARG A 264 23.13 -8.64 0.21
N ASP A 265 22.25 -8.28 -0.70
CA ASP A 265 21.96 -6.89 -1.04
C ASP A 265 21.29 -6.15 0.12
N TYR A 266 20.46 -6.86 0.89
CA TYR A 266 19.89 -6.35 2.13
C TYR A 266 20.97 -5.96 3.14
N GLN A 267 21.99 -6.81 3.32
CA GLN A 267 23.10 -6.50 4.23
C GLN A 267 23.88 -5.27 3.78
N ILE A 268 24.21 -5.16 2.48
CA ILE A 268 24.85 -3.97 1.90
C ILE A 268 24.03 -2.70 2.18
N TRP A 269 22.71 -2.78 2.00
CA TRP A 269 21.81 -1.66 2.27
C TRP A 269 21.83 -1.25 3.75
N VAL A 270 21.75 -2.22 4.64
CA VAL A 270 21.75 -1.99 6.10
C VAL A 270 23.09 -1.44 6.59
N ASP A 271 24.20 -1.96 6.08
CA ASP A 271 25.54 -1.49 6.44
C ASP A 271 25.75 -0.02 6.05
N HIS A 272 25.19 0.41 4.92
CA HIS A 272 25.33 1.77 4.43
C HIS A 272 24.34 2.76 5.10
N PHE A 273 23.06 2.39 5.20
CA PHE A 273 21.99 3.28 5.69
C PHE A 273 21.62 3.06 7.17
N GLY A 274 22.14 2.03 7.81
CA GLY A 274 21.88 1.65 9.20
C GLY A 274 20.61 0.84 9.39
N GLU A 275 20.44 0.26 10.58
CA GLU A 275 19.29 -0.59 10.93
C GLU A 275 17.93 0.12 10.97
N GLY A 276 17.91 1.45 11.00
CA GLY A 276 16.67 2.25 10.93
C GLY A 276 15.80 1.98 9.71
N SER A 277 16.37 1.38 8.66
CA SER A 277 15.63 0.89 7.50
C SER A 277 14.82 -0.39 7.75
N ARG A 278 14.93 -1.02 8.92
CA ARG A 278 14.24 -2.28 9.26
C ARG A 278 12.81 -2.12 9.74
N SER A 279 12.41 -0.93 10.20
CA SER A 279 11.21 -0.86 11.04
C SER A 279 10.11 -0.01 10.46
N VAL A 280 9.11 -0.66 9.84
CA VAL A 280 7.75 -0.10 9.72
C VAL A 280 7.09 0.04 11.11
N ALA A 281 7.62 -0.64 12.13
CA ALA A 281 7.03 -0.73 13.47
C ALA A 281 7.49 0.34 14.46
N GLY A 282 8.52 1.16 14.16
CA GLY A 282 9.09 2.00 15.21
C GLY A 282 9.43 3.42 14.81
N GLY A 283 8.65 4.39 15.29
CA GLY A 283 9.08 5.78 15.43
C GLY A 283 10.24 5.97 16.43
N ALA A 284 10.84 4.89 16.94
CA ALA A 284 11.94 4.92 17.92
C ALA A 284 13.34 5.08 17.30
N GLY A 285 13.52 4.76 16.01
CA GLY A 285 14.84 4.83 15.36
C GLY A 285 15.34 6.23 15.06
N ARG A 286 14.45 7.23 14.96
CA ARG A 286 14.84 8.64 14.71
C ARG A 286 15.59 9.31 15.86
N ARG A 287 15.42 8.86 17.10
CA ARG A 287 16.06 9.48 18.26
C ARG A 287 17.54 9.13 18.38
N ARG A 288 17.96 7.91 18.02
CA ARG A 288 19.35 7.48 18.23
C ARG A 288 20.36 8.04 17.22
N GLN A 289 19.97 8.29 15.97
CA GLN A 289 20.89 8.88 14.98
C GLN A 289 21.12 10.38 15.18
N SER A 290 20.13 11.13 15.70
CA SER A 290 20.32 12.52 16.08
C SER A 290 21.19 12.67 17.34
N GLU A 291 21.11 11.74 18.28
CA GLU A 291 21.92 11.73 19.49
C GLU A 291 23.40 11.36 19.21
N GLN A 292 23.68 10.40 18.31
CA GLN A 292 25.05 10.06 17.92
C GLN A 292 25.75 11.14 17.09
N ARG A 293 24.99 11.96 16.31
CA ARG A 293 25.56 13.14 15.61
C ARG A 293 25.72 14.34 16.51
N ALA A 294 24.95 14.47 17.59
CA ALA A 294 25.08 15.54 18.57
C ALA A 294 26.32 15.37 19.46
N ASP A 295 26.67 14.13 19.82
CA ASP A 295 27.85 13.83 20.67
C ASP A 295 29.19 14.00 19.95
N GLY A 296 29.22 13.96 18.62
CA GLY A 296 30.44 14.14 17.80
C GLY A 296 30.89 15.60 17.64
N HIS A 297 30.05 16.59 17.95
CA HIS A 297 30.35 18.03 17.73
C HIS A 297 30.50 18.85 19.00
N SER A 298 30.42 18.26 20.20
CA SER A 298 30.44 18.98 21.47
C SER A 298 31.78 18.90 22.21
N ARG A 299 32.89 18.99 21.48
CA ARG A 299 34.20 19.27 22.10
C ARG A 299 34.94 20.39 21.37
N ARG A 300 34.42 21.61 21.47
CA ARG A 300 35.16 22.90 21.45
C ARG A 300 34.15 24.02 21.44
N THR A 301 33.92 24.62 22.58
CA THR A 301 33.97 26.02 22.93
C THR A 301 33.23 26.23 24.25
N ALA A 302 34.03 26.64 25.23
CA ALA A 302 33.55 27.04 26.54
C ALA A 302 33.02 28.47 26.52
N ALA A 303 32.01 28.66 27.34
CA ALA A 303 31.60 29.91 27.98
C ALA A 303 31.16 31.10 27.09
N LYS A 304 29.85 31.40 27.11
CA LYS A 304 29.34 32.72 27.45
C LYS A 304 27.82 32.73 27.63
N ASP A 305 27.44 33.11 28.82
CA ASP A 305 26.28 33.89 29.25
C ASP A 305 24.84 33.41 28.92
N TYR A 306 24.24 32.86 29.97
CA TYR A 306 22.82 32.56 30.11
C TYR A 306 22.03 33.85 30.40
N VAL A 307 21.06 34.19 29.55
CA VAL A 307 20.00 35.16 29.82
C VAL A 307 18.66 34.42 29.72
N PRO A 308 17.81 34.45 30.78
CA PRO A 308 16.53 33.76 30.75
C PRO A 308 15.50 34.54 29.92
N VAL A 309 14.89 33.87 28.93
CA VAL A 309 13.76 34.40 28.15
C VAL A 309 12.47 33.89 28.75
N VAL A 310 11.64 34.85 29.15
CA VAL A 310 10.27 34.73 29.68
C VAL A 310 9.35 34.13 28.61
N PRO A 311 8.42 33.22 28.95
CA PRO A 311 7.49 32.65 27.96
C PRO A 311 6.45 33.69 27.52
N ARG A 312 6.41 34.00 26.22
CA ARG A 312 5.33 34.76 25.62
C ARG A 312 4.10 33.86 25.43
N GLN A 313 3.00 34.34 25.95
CA GLN A 313 1.64 33.83 25.76
C GLN A 313 1.32 33.70 24.25
N ARG A 314 0.76 32.53 23.87
CA ARG A 314 0.18 32.34 22.55
C ARG A 314 -1.15 33.07 22.47
N ASP A 315 -1.15 34.16 21.75
CA ASP A 315 -2.40 34.75 21.26
C ASP A 315 -2.92 33.90 20.12
N SER A 316 -4.08 33.31 20.38
CA SER A 316 -4.92 32.67 19.40
C SER A 316 -5.55 33.72 18.48
N ARG A 317 -4.94 33.97 17.35
CA ARG A 317 -5.63 34.62 16.22
C ARG A 317 -5.56 33.73 14.99
N SER A 318 -6.74 33.31 14.58
CA SER A 318 -7.05 32.75 13.28
C SER A 318 -6.46 33.64 12.17
N GLN A 319 -5.30 33.26 11.62
CA GLN A 319 -4.82 33.85 10.37
C GLN A 319 -5.30 33.00 9.21
N GLY A 320 -5.94 33.68 8.28
CA GLY A 320 -6.69 33.15 7.15
C GLY A 320 -5.82 32.39 6.14
N VAL A 321 -6.52 31.56 5.41
CA VAL A 321 -6.07 30.79 4.25
C VAL A 321 -5.78 31.78 3.10
N SER A 322 -4.64 32.47 3.10
CA SER A 322 -4.35 33.44 2.03
C SER A 322 -2.86 33.72 1.83
N ASP A 323 -2.06 32.64 1.59
CA ASP A 323 -0.68 32.86 1.13
C ASP A 323 -0.17 31.75 0.19
N VAL A 324 -1.07 31.25 -0.68
CA VAL A 324 -0.65 30.31 -1.73
C VAL A 324 -0.62 31.10 -3.04
N PRO A 325 0.49 31.04 -3.83
CA PRO A 325 0.59 31.79 -5.08
C PRO A 325 -0.51 31.42 -6.07
N ASP A 326 -1.15 32.41 -6.68
CA ASP A 326 -2.19 32.21 -7.70
C ASP A 326 -1.71 31.31 -8.84
N GLY A 327 -0.46 31.43 -9.25
CA GLY A 327 0.14 30.59 -10.27
C GLY A 327 0.12 29.08 -9.95
N LEU A 328 0.27 28.67 -8.68
CA LEU A 328 0.12 27.27 -8.27
C LEU A 328 -1.34 26.84 -8.30
N ILE A 329 -2.25 27.74 -7.93
CA ILE A 329 -3.70 27.47 -7.98
C ILE A 329 -4.15 27.25 -9.43
N ASP A 330 -3.67 28.05 -10.36
CA ASP A 330 -4.00 27.96 -11.78
C ASP A 330 -3.44 26.69 -12.43
N LEU A 331 -2.23 26.28 -12.06
CA LEU A 331 -1.63 25.00 -12.51
C LEU A 331 -2.45 23.80 -12.01
N GLU A 332 -2.90 23.80 -10.75
CA GLU A 332 -3.76 22.73 -10.23
C GLU A 332 -5.13 22.73 -10.92
N ARG A 333 -5.73 23.89 -11.19
CA ARG A 333 -6.98 23.99 -11.96
C ARG A 333 -6.82 23.41 -13.36
N SER A 334 -5.75 23.77 -14.07
CA SER A 334 -5.44 23.21 -15.37
C SER A 334 -5.34 21.68 -15.34
N ALA A 335 -4.66 21.13 -14.36
CA ALA A 335 -4.56 19.68 -14.17
C ALA A 335 -5.93 19.04 -13.89
N MET A 336 -6.78 19.67 -13.08
CA MET A 336 -8.15 19.21 -12.79
C MET A 336 -9.04 19.25 -14.03
N GLU A 337 -8.94 20.28 -14.87
CA GLU A 337 -9.68 20.40 -16.12
C GLU A 337 -9.30 19.30 -17.12
N GLU A 338 -8.00 19.04 -17.27
CA GLU A 338 -7.52 17.94 -18.12
C GLU A 338 -7.94 16.56 -17.58
N GLN A 339 -8.00 16.40 -16.26
CA GLN A 339 -8.54 15.19 -15.63
C GLN A 339 -10.03 15.00 -15.90
N ALA A 340 -10.81 16.07 -15.84
CA ALA A 340 -12.25 16.01 -16.10
C ALA A 340 -12.58 15.54 -17.53
N LYS A 341 -11.73 15.88 -18.51
CA LYS A 341 -11.86 15.45 -19.91
C LYS A 341 -11.67 13.94 -20.11
N LEU A 342 -11.12 13.20 -19.12
CA LEU A 342 -11.03 11.75 -19.18
C LEU A 342 -12.40 11.06 -19.04
N SER A 343 -13.37 11.75 -18.48
CA SER A 343 -14.70 11.17 -18.24
C SER A 343 -15.39 10.84 -19.57
N GLY A 344 -15.83 9.59 -19.70
CA GLY A 344 -16.51 9.10 -20.89
C GLY A 344 -15.60 8.69 -22.05
N LEU A 345 -14.28 8.91 -21.97
CA LEU A 345 -13.34 8.45 -22.99
C LEU A 345 -12.94 6.98 -22.78
N THR A 346 -12.64 6.27 -23.87
CA THR A 346 -12.15 4.90 -23.89
C THR A 346 -11.09 4.72 -24.97
N GLY A 347 -10.29 3.64 -24.88
CA GLY A 347 -9.32 3.26 -25.92
C GLY A 347 -8.21 4.29 -26.14
N GLU A 348 -7.92 4.58 -27.41
CA GLU A 348 -6.85 5.51 -27.81
C GLU A 348 -7.12 6.94 -27.36
N ALA A 349 -8.38 7.38 -27.42
CA ALA A 349 -8.77 8.72 -26.97
C ALA A 349 -8.51 8.92 -25.47
N TYR A 350 -8.84 7.92 -24.65
CA TYR A 350 -8.49 7.92 -23.23
C TYR A 350 -6.97 8.00 -23.02
N THR A 351 -6.20 7.17 -23.75
CA THR A 351 -4.73 7.14 -23.61
C THR A 351 -4.10 8.47 -24.02
N ALA A 352 -4.60 9.11 -25.06
CA ALA A 352 -4.12 10.41 -25.51
C ALA A 352 -4.41 11.49 -24.46
N GLN A 353 -5.65 11.58 -23.98
CA GLN A 353 -6.06 12.54 -22.96
C GLN A 353 -5.35 12.30 -21.62
N TRP A 354 -5.11 11.05 -21.25
CA TRP A 354 -4.36 10.70 -20.04
C TRP A 354 -2.93 11.24 -20.07
N LYS A 355 -2.26 11.22 -21.23
CA LYS A 355 -0.93 11.82 -21.39
C LYS A 355 -0.97 13.34 -21.18
N VAL A 356 -2.00 14.01 -21.69
CA VAL A 356 -2.17 15.46 -21.51
C VAL A 356 -2.39 15.81 -20.05
N TRP A 357 -3.30 15.11 -19.39
CA TRP A 357 -3.52 15.28 -17.94
C TRP A 357 -2.25 15.03 -17.12
N ARG A 358 -1.53 13.96 -17.43
CA ARG A 358 -0.28 13.63 -16.73
C ARG A 358 0.75 14.74 -16.88
N MET A 359 0.94 15.30 -18.06
CA MET A 359 1.84 16.43 -18.28
C MET A 359 1.43 17.66 -17.45
N ALA A 360 0.15 18.00 -17.40
CA ALA A 360 -0.34 19.11 -16.59
C ALA A 360 -0.08 18.89 -15.10
N ALA A 361 -0.33 17.68 -14.59
CA ALA A 361 -0.05 17.31 -13.20
C ALA A 361 1.46 17.34 -12.87
N GLU A 362 2.33 16.88 -13.79
CA GLU A 362 3.78 16.95 -13.62
C GLU A 362 4.29 18.41 -13.56
N VAL A 363 3.73 19.32 -14.37
CA VAL A 363 4.06 20.75 -14.32
C VAL A 363 3.64 21.35 -12.98
N PHE A 364 2.45 21.06 -12.47
CA PHE A 364 2.02 21.48 -11.14
C PHE A 364 2.94 20.99 -10.04
N HIS A 365 3.27 19.70 -10.04
CA HIS A 365 4.16 19.12 -9.01
C HIS A 365 5.59 19.66 -9.07
N ALA A 366 6.11 19.97 -10.25
CA ALA A 366 7.42 20.61 -10.42
C ALA A 366 7.40 22.03 -9.84
N ALA A 367 6.39 22.84 -10.19
CA ALA A 367 6.24 24.21 -9.70
C ALA A 367 6.05 24.24 -8.17
N LEU A 368 5.26 23.31 -7.61
CA LEU A 368 5.10 23.16 -6.17
C LEU A 368 6.41 22.84 -5.45
N THR A 369 7.22 21.96 -6.03
CA THR A 369 8.51 21.56 -5.48
C THR A 369 9.49 22.73 -5.50
N ASP A 370 9.51 23.49 -6.60
CA ASP A 370 10.34 24.68 -6.78
C ASP A 370 9.95 25.79 -5.80
N TYR A 371 8.65 26.05 -5.64
CA TYR A 371 8.13 27.00 -4.68
C TYR A 371 8.59 26.70 -3.24
N VAL A 372 8.42 25.45 -2.79
CA VAL A 372 8.81 25.06 -1.41
C VAL A 372 10.33 25.09 -1.21
N ALA A 373 11.10 24.89 -2.29
CA ALA A 373 12.57 24.94 -2.20
C ALA A 373 13.15 26.37 -2.12
N HIS A 374 12.46 27.37 -2.69
CA HIS A 374 12.98 28.74 -2.84
C HIS A 374 12.28 29.79 -1.97
N VAL A 375 11.15 29.46 -1.38
CA VAL A 375 10.40 30.36 -0.50
C VAL A 375 10.49 29.84 0.92
N ASP A 376 10.82 30.73 1.86
CA ASP A 376 10.86 30.41 3.30
C ASP A 376 9.43 30.29 3.83
N VAL A 377 8.78 29.18 3.51
CA VAL A 377 7.43 28.87 3.97
C VAL A 377 7.50 28.04 5.26
N SER A 378 6.77 28.47 6.28
CA SER A 378 6.63 27.72 7.54
C SER A 378 5.86 26.40 7.38
N MET A 379 5.26 26.16 6.20
CA MET A 379 4.44 25.01 5.84
C MET A 379 5.28 23.95 5.14
N SER A 380 5.00 22.69 5.46
CA SER A 380 5.57 21.55 4.70
C SER A 380 5.02 21.52 3.27
N ARG A 381 5.76 20.88 2.34
CA ARG A 381 5.31 20.69 0.96
C ARG A 381 3.88 20.11 0.88
N TYR A 382 3.56 19.17 1.77
CA TYR A 382 2.21 18.57 1.84
C TYR A 382 1.15 19.59 2.25
N GLU A 383 1.43 20.43 3.23
CA GLU A 383 0.49 21.48 3.69
C GLU A 383 0.23 22.52 2.61
N VAL A 384 1.29 22.94 1.87
CA VAL A 384 1.17 23.85 0.73
C VAL A 384 0.32 23.20 -0.38
N GLU A 385 0.58 21.94 -0.72
CA GLU A 385 -0.20 21.19 -1.72
C GLU A 385 -1.69 21.12 -1.34
N GLN A 386 -2.00 20.83 -0.08
CA GLN A 386 -3.38 20.78 0.39
C GLN A 386 -4.05 22.17 0.40
N ALA A 387 -3.31 23.22 0.66
CA ALA A 387 -3.81 24.59 0.60
C ALA A 387 -4.12 25.00 -0.85
N VAL A 388 -3.21 24.72 -1.80
CA VAL A 388 -3.44 24.93 -3.24
C VAL A 388 -4.68 24.18 -3.73
N LYS A 389 -4.80 22.89 -3.42
CA LYS A 389 -5.94 22.05 -3.82
C LYS A 389 -7.26 22.53 -3.25
N ARG A 390 -7.28 23.05 -2.02
CA ARG A 390 -8.48 23.69 -1.45
C ARG A 390 -8.84 24.97 -2.18
N ALA A 391 -7.87 25.87 -2.45
CA ALA A 391 -8.09 27.11 -3.16
C ALA A 391 -8.56 26.88 -4.63
N ALA A 392 -8.00 25.87 -5.31
CA ALA A 392 -8.41 25.51 -6.65
C ALA A 392 -9.87 25.04 -6.74
N ARG A 393 -10.36 24.30 -5.73
CA ARG A 393 -11.74 23.76 -5.67
C ARG A 393 -12.78 24.78 -5.19
N HIS A 394 -12.36 25.76 -4.41
CA HIS A 394 -13.25 26.77 -3.81
C HIS A 394 -12.71 28.16 -4.15
N PRO A 395 -12.92 28.65 -5.39
CA PRO A 395 -12.54 30.03 -5.71
C PRO A 395 -13.28 30.98 -4.77
N GLN A 396 -12.54 31.82 -4.07
CA GLN A 396 -13.16 32.85 -3.23
C GLN A 396 -13.99 33.74 -4.18
N SER A 397 -15.27 33.85 -3.89
CA SER A 397 -16.12 34.82 -4.56
C SER A 397 -15.56 36.20 -4.26
N THR A 398 -14.88 36.80 -5.23
CA THR A 398 -14.53 38.22 -5.16
C THR A 398 -15.85 38.99 -5.25
N ASN A 399 -16.32 39.49 -4.12
CA ASN A 399 -17.30 40.56 -4.05
C ASN A 399 -16.66 41.89 -4.42
#